data_44cc7f368a16a59984da270f490fca2f
#
_entry.id   44cc7f368a16a59984da270f490fca2f
#
_cell.length_a   1.000
_cell.length_b   1.000
_cell.length_c   1.000
_cell.angle_alpha   90.00
_cell.angle_beta   90.00
_cell.angle_gamma   90.00
#
_symmetry.space_group_name_H-M   'P 1'
#
loop_
_entity.id
_entity.type
_entity.pdbx_description
1 polymer ?
#
loop_
_entity_poly.entity_id
_entity_poly.type
_entity_poly.pdbx_seq_one_letter_code
_entity_poly.pdbx_strand_id
1 'polypeptide(L)'
;MKKTNGKKTALALLLVACCNLSYAQRVVTYTTTESAPWVEGKTSLAKKAAADPVVSLKGDEQGTVFMAWGTTFNELDWDAFNLLTRQEQDELMQRLFAADGDLRFTHGRVSMNANDYARSWYSCDDVTGDLGLKYFNIERDKRNIIPLARAAQRYCPQLQLFMSPWSPPVWMKINHDYPVSPNQYNTMDPRQGYLLYMDDGRQLNPDEMQLMGDRDGVFPKKLAQQDYFIQDPRYLQCYAEMFCRFIDLYAEQGLPITKVMYQNEAYSYTPYPGCAWTAEGTLRFNNDYLAPTLSKRHPEVELWLGTINTNRLDYVEKILDDKTLQQNITGIGTQWECRNNLPELRRRYPNHRLMMSESECGNGNMDWKAGEHTFFLLSDNLGNGCDEYYNWNFILTDNGQSPWGWRQNALVQVDSKTRKPRYTAEFYAYKHFSHFVAKGTETVGYSGRQQSKTPVTVFRSDKSYIVTAGNFTDKQEVVTVEINSKFLNMSLPAHSFNTFVVTKP
;
A
#
# COMPACT_ATOMS: atom_id res chain seq x y z
N MET A 1 -96.08 15.51 -28.29
CA MET A 1 -95.16 16.64 -28.06
C MET A 1 -94.24 16.28 -26.93
N LYS A 2 -92.95 16.09 -27.19
CA LYS A 2 -91.74 16.44 -26.35
C LYS A 2 -90.55 15.79 -27.03
N LYS A 3 -89.67 16.58 -27.54
CA LYS A 3 -88.37 16.20 -28.11
C LYS A 3 -87.45 15.76 -26.98
N THR A 4 -86.74 14.67 -27.17
CA THR A 4 -85.64 14.27 -26.34
C THR A 4 -84.37 14.31 -27.16
N ASN A 5 -83.44 15.20 -26.83
CA ASN A 5 -82.13 15.37 -27.40
C ASN A 5 -81.20 14.23 -26.93
N GLY A 6 -80.67 13.44 -27.87
CA GLY A 6 -79.64 12.48 -27.61
C GLY A 6 -78.26 13.19 -27.67
N LYS A 7 -77.53 13.20 -26.56
CA LYS A 7 -76.15 13.61 -26.48
C LYS A 7 -75.25 12.47 -26.90
N LYS A 8 -74.49 12.66 -27.98
CA LYS A 8 -73.37 11.75 -28.42
C LYS A 8 -72.16 12.11 -27.55
N THR A 9 -71.75 11.19 -26.70
CA THR A 9 -70.49 11.29 -25.96
C THR A 9 -69.38 10.73 -26.82
N ALA A 10 -68.45 11.59 -27.30
CA ALA A 10 -67.24 11.18 -27.97
C ALA A 10 -66.20 10.79 -26.93
N LEU A 11 -65.79 9.51 -26.97
CA LEU A 11 -64.69 8.97 -26.15
C LEU A 11 -63.37 9.29 -26.81
N ALA A 12 -62.62 10.24 -26.30
CA ALA A 12 -61.25 10.53 -26.75
C ALA A 12 -60.27 9.54 -26.12
N LEU A 13 -59.73 8.61 -26.90
CA LEU A 13 -58.59 7.79 -26.52
C LEU A 13 -57.33 8.67 -26.50
N LEU A 14 -56.86 8.96 -25.30
CA LEU A 14 -55.50 9.49 -25.12
C LEU A 14 -54.48 8.35 -25.30
N LEU A 15 -53.79 8.27 -26.40
CA LEU A 15 -52.58 7.47 -26.59
C LEU A 15 -51.45 8.15 -25.79
N VAL A 16 -51.15 7.63 -24.61
CA VAL A 16 -49.92 7.98 -23.92
C VAL A 16 -48.79 7.26 -24.62
N ALA A 17 -48.10 7.95 -25.53
CA ALA A 17 -46.84 7.50 -26.07
C ALA A 17 -45.79 7.52 -24.93
N CYS A 18 -45.54 6.39 -24.30
CA CYS A 18 -44.36 6.21 -23.46
C CYS A 18 -43.13 6.34 -24.34
N CYS A 19 -42.59 7.54 -24.49
CA CYS A 19 -41.25 7.76 -24.95
C CYS A 19 -40.31 7.09 -23.96
N ASN A 20 -39.91 5.85 -24.23
CA ASN A 20 -38.73 5.25 -23.64
C ASN A 20 -37.52 6.08 -24.08
N LEU A 21 -37.27 7.20 -23.37
CA LEU A 21 -36.01 7.89 -23.40
C LEU A 21 -35.00 6.89 -22.79
N SER A 22 -34.41 6.10 -23.66
CA SER A 22 -33.22 5.32 -23.33
C SER A 22 -32.16 6.34 -22.94
N TYR A 23 -32.07 6.68 -21.64
CA TYR A 23 -30.97 7.47 -21.13
C TYR A 23 -29.70 6.71 -21.46
N ALA A 24 -28.93 7.24 -22.42
CA ALA A 24 -27.62 6.71 -22.71
C ALA A 24 -26.83 6.71 -21.39
N GLN A 25 -26.35 5.56 -21.00
CA GLN A 25 -25.67 5.37 -19.73
C GLN A 25 -24.45 6.29 -19.70
N ARG A 26 -24.48 7.28 -18.82
CA ARG A 26 -23.49 8.37 -18.77
C ARG A 26 -22.18 7.84 -18.24
N VAL A 27 -21.08 8.13 -18.93
CA VAL A 27 -19.71 7.84 -18.50
C VAL A 27 -18.96 9.14 -18.32
N VAL A 28 -18.46 9.38 -17.12
CA VAL A 28 -17.55 10.47 -16.82
C VAL A 28 -16.12 9.94 -16.90
N THR A 29 -15.23 10.71 -17.52
CA THR A 29 -13.84 10.31 -17.73
C THR A 29 -12.91 11.31 -17.05
N TYR A 30 -11.80 10.79 -16.54
CA TYR A 30 -10.71 11.59 -16.01
C TYR A 30 -9.43 11.11 -16.67
N THR A 31 -8.67 12.02 -17.23
CA THR A 31 -7.41 11.72 -17.93
C THR A 31 -6.30 12.60 -17.40
N THR A 32 -5.16 12.01 -17.13
CA THR A 32 -3.93 12.71 -16.75
C THR A 32 -2.81 12.37 -17.72
N THR A 33 -2.18 13.40 -18.26
CA THR A 33 -0.91 13.34 -18.98
C THR A 33 0.09 14.27 -18.29
N GLU A 34 1.37 14.17 -18.62
CA GLU A 34 2.41 15.01 -18.03
C GLU A 34 2.12 16.52 -18.18
N SER A 35 1.56 16.91 -19.33
CA SER A 35 1.24 18.31 -19.64
C SER A 35 -0.16 18.78 -19.19
N ALA A 36 -1.07 17.85 -18.89
CA ALA A 36 -2.47 18.15 -18.56
C ALA A 36 -2.99 17.20 -17.47
N PRO A 37 -2.73 17.52 -16.20
CA PRO A 37 -3.19 16.68 -15.09
C PRO A 37 -4.69 16.85 -14.84
N TRP A 38 -5.37 15.72 -14.64
CA TRP A 38 -6.76 15.65 -14.15
C TRP A 38 -7.80 16.37 -15.02
N VAL A 39 -7.86 16.01 -16.29
CA VAL A 39 -8.85 16.55 -17.23
C VAL A 39 -10.13 15.73 -17.16
N GLU A 40 -11.25 16.37 -16.80
CA GLU A 40 -12.58 15.75 -16.82
C GLU A 40 -13.18 15.80 -18.24
N GLY A 41 -13.82 14.70 -18.64
CA GLY A 41 -14.52 14.56 -19.90
C GLY A 41 -15.75 13.68 -19.78
N LYS A 42 -16.39 13.38 -20.91
CA LYS A 42 -17.60 12.53 -20.98
C LYS A 42 -17.55 11.66 -22.21
N THR A 43 -18.05 10.44 -22.05
CA THR A 43 -18.29 9.50 -23.15
C THR A 43 -19.57 8.70 -22.89
N SER A 44 -19.84 7.71 -23.72
CA SER A 44 -21.00 6.82 -23.58
C SER A 44 -20.63 5.40 -23.97
N LEU A 45 -21.42 4.44 -23.48
CA LEU A 45 -21.28 3.04 -23.90
C LEU A 45 -21.78 2.88 -25.36
N ALA A 46 -21.02 2.12 -26.15
CA ALA A 46 -21.31 1.79 -27.52
C ALA A 46 -22.02 0.44 -27.65
N LYS A 47 -22.65 0.21 -28.81
CA LYS A 47 -23.26 -1.09 -29.17
C LYS A 47 -22.26 -2.09 -29.73
N LYS A 48 -21.06 -1.63 -30.14
CA LYS A 48 -20.01 -2.42 -30.76
C LYS A 48 -18.67 -2.13 -30.14
N ALA A 49 -17.84 -3.17 -30.05
CA ALA A 49 -16.44 -3.03 -29.66
C ALA A 49 -15.66 -2.28 -30.75
N ALA A 50 -14.73 -1.43 -30.35
CA ALA A 50 -13.81 -0.70 -31.23
C ALA A 50 -12.42 -1.35 -31.31
N ALA A 51 -12.08 -2.23 -30.37
CA ALA A 51 -10.78 -2.92 -30.31
C ALA A 51 -10.93 -4.36 -29.81
N ASP A 52 -10.06 -5.24 -30.28
CA ASP A 52 -9.90 -6.60 -29.82
C ASP A 52 -8.49 -6.82 -29.24
N PRO A 53 -8.32 -7.73 -28.26
CA PRO A 53 -9.38 -8.48 -27.56
C PRO A 53 -10.15 -7.58 -26.60
N VAL A 54 -11.45 -7.85 -26.44
CA VAL A 54 -12.32 -7.16 -25.49
C VAL A 54 -12.01 -7.66 -24.08
N VAL A 55 -11.96 -6.75 -23.12
CA VAL A 55 -11.94 -7.07 -21.67
C VAL A 55 -13.38 -7.41 -21.27
N SER A 56 -13.65 -8.68 -21.00
CA SER A 56 -14.98 -9.16 -20.60
C SER A 56 -14.99 -9.46 -19.11
N LEU A 57 -15.94 -8.86 -18.39
CA LEU A 57 -16.08 -9.06 -16.96
C LEU A 57 -16.52 -10.49 -16.66
N LYS A 58 -15.90 -11.12 -15.69
CA LYS A 58 -16.34 -12.41 -15.16
C LYS A 58 -17.56 -12.18 -14.28
N GLY A 59 -18.68 -12.57 -14.75
CA GLY A 59 -20.02 -12.49 -14.17
C GLY A 59 -20.15 -12.25 -12.67
N ASP A 60 -20.84 -13.18 -11.96
CA ASP A 60 -21.17 -13.05 -10.53
C ASP A 60 -20.08 -13.60 -9.58
N GLU A 61 -18.85 -13.81 -10.04
CA GLU A 61 -17.74 -14.16 -9.15
C GLU A 61 -17.55 -13.03 -8.13
N GLN A 62 -17.59 -13.38 -6.86
CA GLN A 62 -17.37 -12.44 -5.77
C GLN A 62 -15.94 -11.90 -5.88
N GLY A 63 -15.82 -10.59 -6.06
CA GLY A 63 -14.54 -9.89 -6.14
C GLY A 63 -13.93 -9.67 -4.76
N THR A 64 -12.75 -9.05 -4.74
CA THR A 64 -12.13 -8.60 -3.51
C THR A 64 -12.75 -7.28 -3.09
N VAL A 65 -13.30 -7.23 -1.87
CA VAL A 65 -13.87 -6.00 -1.31
C VAL A 65 -12.75 -5.12 -0.78
N PHE A 66 -12.58 -3.95 -1.35
CA PHE A 66 -11.57 -2.97 -0.95
C PHE A 66 -11.87 -2.37 0.41
N MET A 67 -10.85 -2.20 1.25
CA MET A 67 -10.99 -1.78 2.65
C MET A 67 -10.34 -0.43 2.93
N ALA A 68 -9.12 -0.16 2.44
CA ALA A 68 -8.41 1.05 2.85
C ALA A 68 -7.29 1.50 1.91
N TRP A 69 -7.16 2.82 1.81
CA TRP A 69 -5.98 3.51 1.32
C TRP A 69 -5.19 4.09 2.47
N GLY A 70 -3.87 4.01 2.41
CA GLY A 70 -3.00 4.56 3.43
C GLY A 70 -1.65 5.02 2.92
N THR A 71 -0.89 5.62 3.84
CA THR A 71 0.51 6.02 3.63
C THR A 71 1.30 5.86 4.92
N THR A 72 2.62 5.86 4.83
CA THR A 72 3.48 5.78 6.01
C THR A 72 3.80 7.19 6.53
N PHE A 73 3.97 7.31 7.83
CA PHE A 73 4.42 8.53 8.51
C PHE A 73 5.87 8.34 8.96
N ASN A 74 6.80 9.06 8.34
CA ASN A 74 8.23 8.98 8.60
C ASN A 74 8.79 10.30 9.14
N GLU A 75 9.98 10.26 9.77
CA GLU A 75 10.63 11.48 10.27
C GLU A 75 11.01 12.43 9.12
N LEU A 76 11.48 11.89 7.99
CA LEU A 76 11.83 12.74 6.83
C LEU A 76 10.60 13.33 6.13
N ASP A 77 9.43 12.66 6.20
CA ASP A 77 8.16 13.27 5.80
C ASP A 77 7.82 14.49 6.67
N TRP A 78 8.03 14.37 8.00
CA TRP A 78 7.85 15.50 8.92
C TRP A 78 8.78 16.66 8.61
N ASP A 79 10.03 16.39 8.25
CA ASP A 79 10.99 17.44 7.87
C ASP A 79 10.55 18.18 6.60
N ALA A 80 10.16 17.43 5.57
CA ALA A 80 9.66 18.02 4.33
C ALA A 80 8.36 18.82 4.56
N PHE A 81 7.44 18.27 5.36
CA PHE A 81 6.17 18.92 5.73
C PHE A 81 6.39 20.26 6.44
N ASN A 82 7.38 20.36 7.32
CA ASN A 82 7.69 21.59 8.04
C ASN A 82 8.38 22.67 7.21
N LEU A 83 8.83 22.37 5.99
CA LEU A 83 9.29 23.40 5.06
C LEU A 83 8.14 24.21 4.46
N LEU A 84 6.94 23.62 4.43
CA LEU A 84 5.75 24.26 3.87
C LEU A 84 5.19 25.33 4.79
N THR A 85 4.56 26.35 4.21
CA THR A 85 3.72 27.29 4.95
C THR A 85 2.52 26.58 5.58
N ARG A 86 1.92 27.18 6.60
CA ARG A 86 0.75 26.59 7.26
C ARG A 86 -0.41 26.34 6.28
N GLN A 87 -0.62 27.24 5.35
CA GLN A 87 -1.66 27.10 4.32
C GLN A 87 -1.36 25.90 3.40
N GLU A 88 -0.10 25.75 2.94
CA GLU A 88 0.31 24.61 2.11
C GLU A 88 0.23 23.28 2.86
N GLN A 89 0.55 23.29 4.17
CA GLN A 89 0.37 22.12 5.05
C GLN A 89 -1.10 21.69 5.13
N ASP A 90 -2.00 22.65 5.35
CA ASP A 90 -3.44 22.40 5.47
C ASP A 90 -4.01 21.92 4.13
N GLU A 91 -3.63 22.56 3.00
CA GLU A 91 -4.01 22.13 1.65
C GLU A 91 -3.53 20.70 1.35
N LEU A 92 -2.27 20.39 1.65
CA LEU A 92 -1.73 19.06 1.45
C LEU A 92 -2.53 18.01 2.22
N MET A 93 -2.74 18.21 3.52
CA MET A 93 -3.47 17.25 4.35
C MET A 93 -4.93 17.09 3.92
N GLN A 94 -5.57 18.19 3.48
CA GLN A 94 -6.91 18.13 2.91
C GLN A 94 -6.94 17.26 1.64
N ARG A 95 -6.01 17.48 0.72
CA ARG A 95 -5.94 16.71 -0.53
C ARG A 95 -5.68 15.22 -0.30
N LEU A 96 -4.86 14.88 0.70
CA LEU A 96 -4.51 13.49 0.98
C LEU A 96 -5.59 12.76 1.80
N PHE A 97 -6.16 13.40 2.84
CA PHE A 97 -6.93 12.69 3.86
C PHE A 97 -8.41 13.08 3.96
N ALA A 98 -8.83 14.24 3.43
CA ALA A 98 -10.24 14.62 3.52
C ALA A 98 -11.13 13.68 2.67
N ALA A 99 -12.35 13.45 3.15
CA ALA A 99 -13.32 12.59 2.45
C ALA A 99 -13.71 13.11 1.06
N ASP A 100 -13.61 14.42 0.85
CA ASP A 100 -13.80 15.13 -0.43
C ASP A 100 -12.46 15.49 -1.10
N GLY A 101 -11.35 15.07 -0.52
CA GLY A 101 -10.00 15.31 -1.02
C GLY A 101 -9.65 14.49 -2.27
N ASP A 102 -8.41 14.62 -2.68
CA ASP A 102 -7.90 13.95 -3.89
C ASP A 102 -7.66 12.45 -3.68
N LEU A 103 -6.94 12.07 -2.60
CA LEU A 103 -6.54 10.69 -2.38
C LEU A 103 -7.40 9.94 -1.35
N ARG A 104 -8.06 10.65 -0.45
CA ARG A 104 -9.02 10.09 0.51
C ARG A 104 -8.43 8.99 1.39
N PHE A 105 -7.18 9.13 1.79
CA PHE A 105 -6.52 8.16 2.67
C PHE A 105 -7.20 8.12 4.04
N THR A 106 -7.43 6.90 4.54
CA THR A 106 -8.10 6.66 5.82
C THR A 106 -7.21 5.93 6.81
N HIS A 107 -6.06 5.44 6.34
CA HIS A 107 -5.14 4.67 7.16
C HIS A 107 -3.72 5.23 7.09
N GLY A 108 -2.94 4.92 8.12
CA GLY A 108 -1.53 5.23 8.19
C GLY A 108 -0.71 4.05 8.66
N ARG A 109 0.58 4.06 8.35
CA ARG A 109 1.56 3.14 8.88
C ARG A 109 2.57 3.90 9.74
N VAL A 110 2.96 3.34 10.86
CA VAL A 110 4.01 3.87 11.73
C VAL A 110 5.01 2.76 12.07
N SER A 111 6.26 3.13 12.24
CA SER A 111 7.29 2.21 12.70
C SER A 111 7.39 2.24 14.22
N MET A 112 7.43 1.09 14.86
CA MET A 112 7.99 0.99 16.20
C MET A 112 9.52 0.98 16.06
N ASN A 113 10.21 1.93 16.64
CA ASN A 113 11.63 2.18 16.46
C ASN A 113 11.98 2.83 15.11
N ALA A 114 13.27 3.11 14.90
CA ALA A 114 13.77 3.71 13.67
C ALA A 114 13.53 2.82 12.45
N ASN A 115 13.17 3.45 11.34
CA ASN A 115 13.13 2.86 10.01
C ASN A 115 14.22 3.48 9.10
N ASP A 116 14.22 3.13 7.84
CA ASP A 116 15.17 3.65 6.82
C ASP A 116 14.97 5.13 6.48
N TYR A 117 13.82 5.73 6.83
CA TYR A 117 13.52 7.16 6.68
C TYR A 117 13.47 7.91 8.03
N ALA A 118 14.07 7.33 9.07
CA ALA A 118 14.38 8.04 10.30
C ALA A 118 15.64 8.91 10.14
N ARG A 119 15.70 10.07 10.84
CA ARG A 119 16.86 10.98 10.83
C ARG A 119 18.13 10.35 11.38
N SER A 120 17.95 9.45 12.32
CA SER A 120 19.01 8.64 12.93
C SER A 120 18.38 7.40 13.55
N TRP A 121 19.18 6.38 13.80
CA TRP A 121 18.67 5.14 14.34
C TRP A 121 18.48 5.21 15.85
N TYR A 122 17.39 4.64 16.32
CA TYR A 122 16.97 4.63 17.71
C TYR A 122 15.99 3.48 17.96
N SER A 123 15.78 3.15 19.23
CA SER A 123 14.64 2.35 19.63
C SER A 123 13.82 3.05 20.73
N CYS A 124 12.62 2.56 20.95
CA CYS A 124 11.77 3.02 22.05
C CYS A 124 12.32 2.61 23.41
N ASP A 125 13.33 1.72 23.45
CA ASP A 125 14.04 1.30 24.65
C ASP A 125 15.48 0.93 24.33
N ASP A 126 16.39 1.88 24.48
CA ASP A 126 17.83 1.69 24.26
C ASP A 126 18.58 1.22 25.53
N VAL A 127 17.86 0.94 26.64
CA VAL A 127 18.48 0.50 27.89
C VAL A 127 18.68 -1.01 27.89
N THR A 128 19.93 -1.42 27.76
CA THR A 128 20.29 -2.85 27.70
C THR A 128 19.75 -3.63 28.90
N GLY A 129 18.99 -4.68 28.60
CA GLY A 129 18.47 -5.59 29.62
C GLY A 129 17.24 -5.11 30.38
N ASP A 130 16.56 -4.04 29.89
CA ASP A 130 15.31 -3.57 30.49
C ASP A 130 14.13 -4.50 30.13
N LEU A 131 14.17 -5.72 30.61
CA LEU A 131 13.09 -6.70 30.42
C LEU A 131 11.76 -6.29 31.06
N GLY A 132 11.77 -5.31 31.94
CA GLY A 132 10.58 -4.75 32.60
C GLY A 132 9.98 -3.54 31.88
N LEU A 133 10.57 -3.09 30.75
CA LEU A 133 10.12 -1.94 29.94
C LEU A 133 9.97 -0.64 30.76
N LYS A 134 10.80 -0.46 31.76
CA LYS A 134 10.79 0.71 32.63
C LYS A 134 11.16 1.99 31.87
N TYR A 135 12.05 1.87 30.90
CA TYR A 135 12.57 2.98 30.10
C TYR A 135 11.93 3.09 28.72
N PHE A 136 11.05 2.15 28.38
CA PHE A 136 10.32 2.18 27.12
C PHE A 136 9.46 3.44 26.99
N ASN A 137 9.66 4.21 25.91
CA ASN A 137 8.95 5.46 25.67
C ASN A 137 8.86 5.79 24.17
N ILE A 138 7.94 6.72 23.82
CA ILE A 138 7.74 7.26 22.45
C ILE A 138 8.04 8.76 22.39
N GLU A 139 8.94 9.27 23.23
CA GLU A 139 9.23 10.70 23.32
C GLU A 139 9.78 11.27 21.99
N ARG A 140 10.44 10.43 21.19
CA ARG A 140 10.90 10.82 19.87
C ARG A 140 9.74 10.99 18.91
N ASP A 141 8.80 10.05 18.89
CA ASP A 141 7.62 10.09 18.02
C ASP A 141 6.70 11.27 18.35
N LYS A 142 6.61 11.67 19.63
CA LYS A 142 5.87 12.84 20.07
C LYS A 142 6.35 14.15 19.43
N ARG A 143 7.57 14.19 18.91
CA ARG A 143 8.17 15.39 18.30
C ARG A 143 8.02 15.45 16.78
N ASN A 144 7.67 14.34 16.13
CA ASN A 144 7.64 14.25 14.67
C ASN A 144 6.47 13.39 14.14
N ILE A 145 6.49 12.08 14.31
CA ILE A 145 5.50 11.14 13.76
C ILE A 145 4.08 11.47 14.27
N ILE A 146 3.91 11.63 15.56
CA ILE A 146 2.60 11.91 16.19
C ILE A 146 2.03 13.25 15.73
N PRO A 147 2.77 14.38 15.73
CA PRO A 147 2.27 15.63 15.15
C PRO A 147 1.89 15.52 13.68
N LEU A 148 2.63 14.75 12.88
CA LEU A 148 2.34 14.53 11.46
C LEU A 148 1.04 13.72 11.28
N ALA A 149 0.89 12.61 12.01
CA ALA A 149 -0.34 11.81 12.01
C ALA A 149 -1.56 12.60 12.52
N ARG A 150 -1.38 13.45 13.53
CA ARG A 150 -2.44 14.36 14.00
C ARG A 150 -2.81 15.42 12.96
N ALA A 151 -1.87 15.89 12.14
CA ALA A 151 -2.18 16.79 11.03
C ALA A 151 -3.09 16.09 10.01
N ALA A 152 -2.85 14.81 9.72
CA ALA A 152 -3.74 13.99 8.87
C ALA A 152 -5.10 13.73 9.56
N GLN A 153 -5.09 13.42 10.87
CA GLN A 153 -6.30 13.12 11.63
C GLN A 153 -7.30 14.30 11.67
N ARG A 154 -6.83 15.55 11.56
CA ARG A 154 -7.74 16.70 11.46
C ARG A 154 -8.68 16.63 10.25
N TYR A 155 -8.23 16.00 9.15
CA TYR A 155 -9.00 15.83 7.93
C TYR A 155 -9.65 14.44 7.80
N CYS A 156 -9.13 13.45 8.53
CA CYS A 156 -9.68 12.12 8.66
C CYS A 156 -9.78 11.74 10.15
N PRO A 157 -10.83 12.17 10.88
CA PRO A 157 -10.96 11.93 12.32
C PRO A 157 -10.93 10.44 12.72
N GLN A 158 -11.31 9.55 11.79
CA GLN A 158 -11.30 8.11 11.96
C GLN A 158 -9.99 7.46 11.45
N LEU A 159 -8.90 8.21 11.32
CA LEU A 159 -7.60 7.69 10.90
C LEU A 159 -7.21 6.48 11.76
N GLN A 160 -6.94 5.36 11.13
CA GLN A 160 -6.45 4.13 11.78
C GLN A 160 -5.00 3.91 11.41
N LEU A 161 -4.23 3.39 12.37
CA LEU A 161 -2.83 3.11 12.15
C LEU A 161 -2.55 1.61 12.19
N PHE A 162 -1.65 1.13 11.32
CA PHE A 162 -0.97 -0.12 11.57
C PHE A 162 0.51 0.10 11.90
N MET A 163 1.08 -0.80 12.66
CA MET A 163 2.45 -0.71 13.12
C MET A 163 3.27 -1.92 12.70
N SER A 164 4.51 -1.66 12.28
CA SER A 164 5.54 -2.69 12.09
C SER A 164 6.90 -2.14 12.52
N PRO A 165 7.74 -2.91 13.26
CA PRO A 165 9.12 -2.54 13.51
C PRO A 165 10.02 -2.87 12.33
N TRP A 166 11.10 -2.09 12.16
CA TRP A 166 12.22 -2.43 11.27
C TRP A 166 13.31 -3.19 12.03
N SER A 167 13.71 -2.67 13.18
CA SER A 167 14.66 -3.34 14.07
C SER A 167 14.14 -3.34 15.50
N PRO A 168 14.24 -4.44 16.23
CA PRO A 168 14.13 -4.39 17.67
C PRO A 168 15.28 -3.56 18.25
N PRO A 169 15.24 -3.20 19.56
CA PRO A 169 16.39 -2.62 20.24
C PRO A 169 17.64 -3.46 20.02
N VAL A 170 18.78 -2.80 19.82
CA VAL A 170 20.06 -3.47 19.47
C VAL A 170 20.49 -4.51 20.51
N TRP A 171 20.14 -4.33 21.78
CA TRP A 171 20.46 -5.28 22.84
C TRP A 171 19.62 -6.58 22.78
N MET A 172 18.59 -6.63 21.95
CA MET A 172 17.79 -7.83 21.66
C MET A 172 18.28 -8.59 20.42
N LYS A 173 19.31 -8.09 19.73
CA LYS A 173 19.85 -8.70 18.51
C LYS A 173 21.22 -9.33 18.75
N ILE A 174 21.50 -10.42 18.04
CA ILE A 174 22.78 -11.13 18.17
C ILE A 174 23.97 -10.33 17.65
N ASN A 175 23.74 -9.41 16.72
CA ASN A 175 24.77 -8.52 16.16
C ASN A 175 24.93 -7.19 16.93
N HIS A 176 24.07 -6.92 17.90
CA HIS A 176 24.08 -5.71 18.71
C HIS A 176 24.12 -4.40 17.90
N ASP A 177 23.55 -4.39 16.69
CA ASP A 177 23.51 -3.23 15.80
C ASP A 177 22.13 -3.11 15.13
N TYR A 178 21.79 -1.89 14.64
CA TYR A 178 20.54 -1.66 13.93
C TYR A 178 20.49 -2.32 12.54
N PRO A 179 21.50 -2.15 11.67
CA PRO A 179 21.54 -2.81 10.38
C PRO A 179 21.85 -4.30 10.51
N VAL A 180 21.68 -5.03 9.42
CA VAL A 180 22.04 -6.45 9.30
C VAL A 180 23.02 -6.71 8.15
N SER A 181 23.38 -5.68 7.39
CA SER A 181 24.47 -5.72 6.43
C SER A 181 25.28 -4.42 6.44
N PRO A 182 26.60 -4.50 6.17
CA PRO A 182 27.46 -3.32 6.09
C PRO A 182 27.25 -2.54 4.80
N ASN A 183 27.40 -1.22 4.89
CA ASN A 183 27.58 -0.33 3.74
C ASN A 183 28.38 0.92 4.13
N GLN A 184 28.63 1.81 3.16
CA GLN A 184 29.41 3.04 3.37
C GLN A 184 28.76 4.07 4.32
N TYR A 185 27.50 3.92 4.66
CA TYR A 185 26.74 4.86 5.49
C TYR A 185 26.47 4.32 6.91
N ASN A 186 26.87 3.08 7.21
CA ASN A 186 26.75 2.52 8.55
C ASN A 186 28.13 2.16 9.14
N THR A 187 28.14 1.90 10.44
CA THR A 187 29.38 1.61 11.20
C THR A 187 29.65 0.12 11.35
N MET A 188 28.90 -0.72 10.64
CA MET A 188 29.05 -2.17 10.71
C MET A 188 30.39 -2.61 10.17
N ASP A 189 31.07 -3.51 10.90
CA ASP A 189 32.33 -4.09 10.44
C ASP A 189 32.08 -5.03 9.24
N PRO A 190 32.65 -4.75 8.06
CA PRO A 190 32.50 -5.60 6.90
C PRO A 190 32.97 -7.05 7.10
N ARG A 191 33.83 -7.30 8.12
CA ARG A 191 34.33 -8.63 8.44
C ARG A 191 33.33 -9.51 9.22
N GLN A 192 32.25 -8.93 9.69
CA GLN A 192 31.23 -9.69 10.43
C GLN A 192 30.41 -10.63 9.55
N GLY A 193 30.67 -10.68 8.24
CA GLY A 193 30.21 -11.75 7.35
C GLY A 193 28.70 -11.90 7.27
N TYR A 194 28.00 -10.80 6.96
CA TYR A 194 26.55 -10.84 6.85
C TYR A 194 26.09 -11.27 5.48
N LEU A 195 24.97 -11.94 5.51
CA LEU A 195 24.34 -12.42 4.32
C LEU A 195 23.64 -11.37 3.59
N LEU A 196 23.85 -11.37 2.33
CA LEU A 196 22.95 -10.76 1.42
C LEU A 196 21.76 -11.68 1.20
N TYR A 197 20.62 -11.14 1.36
CA TYR A 197 19.39 -11.72 0.93
C TYR A 197 19.30 -11.70 -0.61
N MET A 198 18.99 -12.86 -1.18
CA MET A 198 18.90 -13.07 -2.62
C MET A 198 17.59 -13.76 -2.97
N ASP A 199 16.59 -12.97 -3.34
CA ASP A 199 15.26 -13.48 -3.69
C ASP A 199 15.25 -14.34 -4.94
N ASP A 200 16.04 -13.95 -5.93
CA ASP A 200 16.08 -14.54 -7.25
C ASP A 200 17.13 -15.65 -7.40
N GLY A 201 17.89 -15.91 -6.34
CA GLY A 201 18.99 -16.86 -6.38
C GLY A 201 20.18 -16.44 -7.24
N ARG A 202 20.25 -15.17 -7.68
CA ARG A 202 21.41 -14.67 -8.44
C ARG A 202 22.67 -14.73 -7.59
N GLN A 203 23.80 -14.89 -8.24
CA GLN A 203 25.09 -14.77 -7.57
C GLN A 203 25.49 -13.30 -7.43
N LEU A 204 26.05 -12.98 -6.27
CA LEU A 204 26.66 -11.67 -6.05
C LEU A 204 27.87 -11.47 -6.96
N ASN A 205 28.03 -10.26 -7.49
CA ASN A 205 29.27 -9.88 -8.11
C ASN A 205 30.35 -9.57 -7.05
N PRO A 206 31.64 -9.49 -7.41
CA PRO A 206 32.73 -9.26 -6.46
C PRO A 206 32.57 -7.97 -5.62
N ASP A 207 32.02 -6.91 -6.21
CA ASP A 207 31.83 -5.64 -5.51
C ASP A 207 30.71 -5.74 -4.47
N GLU A 208 29.61 -6.41 -4.80
CA GLU A 208 28.52 -6.71 -3.86
C GLU A 208 29.00 -7.58 -2.70
N MET A 209 29.83 -8.62 -2.99
CA MET A 209 30.45 -9.47 -1.98
C MET A 209 31.39 -8.67 -1.06
N GLN A 210 32.17 -7.75 -1.62
CA GLN A 210 33.05 -6.89 -0.85
C GLN A 210 32.27 -5.96 0.08
N LEU A 211 31.17 -5.38 -0.40
CA LEU A 211 30.27 -4.54 0.40
C LEU A 211 29.67 -5.33 1.57
N MET A 212 29.46 -6.62 1.39
CA MET A 212 28.91 -7.50 2.40
C MET A 212 29.94 -8.07 3.39
N GLY A 213 31.23 -7.85 3.13
CA GLY A 213 32.30 -8.24 4.04
C GLY A 213 32.66 -9.72 4.06
N ASP A 214 31.95 -10.58 3.34
CA ASP A 214 32.27 -12.00 3.18
C ASP A 214 32.73 -12.26 1.75
N ARG A 215 33.87 -12.91 1.59
CA ARG A 215 34.47 -13.17 0.29
C ARG A 215 34.39 -14.65 -0.14
N ASP A 216 33.91 -15.51 0.73
CA ASP A 216 33.92 -16.95 0.47
C ASP A 216 32.71 -17.44 -0.34
N GLY A 217 31.78 -16.56 -0.69
CA GLY A 217 30.58 -16.88 -1.47
C GLY A 217 29.65 -17.91 -0.82
N VAL A 218 29.91 -18.22 0.46
CA VAL A 218 29.18 -19.27 1.21
C VAL A 218 28.06 -18.71 2.03
N PHE A 219 28.13 -17.44 2.30
CA PHE A 219 27.32 -16.80 3.27
C PHE A 219 25.81 -16.71 2.96
N PRO A 220 25.33 -16.52 1.75
CA PRO A 220 23.89 -16.45 1.57
C PRO A 220 23.14 -17.62 2.17
N LYS A 221 23.69 -18.82 2.03
CA LYS A 221 23.01 -20.04 2.51
C LYS A 221 23.16 -20.32 4.01
N LYS A 222 24.28 -19.92 4.63
CA LYS A 222 24.54 -20.22 6.04
C LYS A 222 23.75 -19.32 7.00
N LEU A 223 23.72 -18.03 6.71
CA LEU A 223 23.13 -17.04 7.63
C LEU A 223 21.64 -16.82 7.37
N ALA A 224 21.13 -17.03 6.14
CA ALA A 224 19.70 -17.01 5.84
C ALA A 224 18.88 -18.02 6.69
N GLN A 225 19.54 -18.86 7.44
CA GLN A 225 18.95 -19.82 8.39
C GLN A 225 19.12 -19.39 9.85
N GLN A 226 19.52 -18.17 10.13
CA GLN A 226 19.75 -17.68 11.48
C GLN A 226 18.85 -16.50 11.82
N ASP A 227 18.17 -16.60 12.97
CA ASP A 227 17.45 -15.47 13.55
C ASP A 227 18.44 -14.42 14.08
N TYR A 228 18.24 -13.18 13.70
CA TYR A 228 19.02 -12.07 14.27
C TYR A 228 18.45 -11.58 15.60
N PHE A 229 17.19 -11.88 15.89
CA PHE A 229 16.61 -11.68 17.21
C PHE A 229 17.11 -12.77 18.18
N ILE A 230 17.50 -12.40 19.39
CA ILE A 230 17.93 -13.34 20.44
C ILE A 230 16.76 -14.25 20.81
N GLN A 231 16.87 -15.55 20.60
CA GLN A 231 15.81 -16.53 20.80
C GLN A 231 15.66 -16.99 22.28
N ASP A 232 15.95 -16.12 23.24
CA ASP A 232 15.70 -16.37 24.67
C ASP A 232 14.23 -16.04 24.98
N PRO A 233 13.49 -16.94 25.66
CA PRO A 233 12.08 -16.73 26.01
C PRO A 233 11.79 -15.40 26.72
N ARG A 234 12.71 -14.91 27.54
CA ARG A 234 12.55 -13.61 28.24
C ARG A 234 12.58 -12.45 27.29
N TYR A 235 13.46 -12.49 26.26
CA TYR A 235 13.57 -11.45 25.23
C TYR A 235 12.37 -11.48 24.30
N LEU A 236 11.93 -12.67 23.89
CA LEU A 236 10.75 -12.85 23.03
C LEU A 236 9.48 -12.33 23.74
N GLN A 237 9.29 -12.66 25.02
CA GLN A 237 8.15 -12.14 25.78
C GLN A 237 8.24 -10.62 25.98
N CYS A 238 9.42 -10.11 26.34
CA CYS A 238 9.63 -8.66 26.48
C CYS A 238 9.31 -7.93 25.16
N TYR A 239 9.73 -8.47 24.02
CA TYR A 239 9.45 -7.85 22.73
C TYR A 239 7.95 -7.86 22.40
N ALA A 240 7.22 -8.96 22.69
CA ALA A 240 5.77 -8.98 22.56
C ALA A 240 5.07 -7.92 23.46
N GLU A 241 5.57 -7.71 24.68
CA GLU A 241 5.07 -6.64 25.57
C GLU A 241 5.39 -5.24 25.03
N MET A 242 6.51 -5.04 24.30
CA MET A 242 6.82 -3.76 23.64
C MET A 242 5.73 -3.37 22.64
N PHE A 243 5.20 -4.33 21.87
CA PHE A 243 4.07 -4.07 20.97
C PHE A 243 2.86 -3.53 21.72
N CYS A 244 2.48 -4.17 22.81
CA CYS A 244 1.35 -3.73 23.61
C CYS A 244 1.62 -2.35 24.24
N ARG A 245 2.83 -2.12 24.74
CA ARG A 245 3.22 -0.81 25.31
C ARG A 245 3.19 0.31 24.27
N PHE A 246 3.61 0.04 23.04
CA PHE A 246 3.53 1.00 21.94
C PHE A 246 2.08 1.33 21.58
N ILE A 247 1.22 0.31 21.51
CA ILE A 247 -0.23 0.49 21.29
C ILE A 247 -0.85 1.37 22.37
N ASP A 248 -0.57 1.08 23.65
CA ASP A 248 -1.05 1.89 24.79
C ASP A 248 -0.66 3.36 24.65
N LEU A 249 0.64 3.61 24.41
CA LEU A 249 1.18 4.97 24.33
C LEU A 249 0.65 5.77 23.13
N TYR A 250 0.41 5.11 22.00
CA TYR A 250 -0.22 5.75 20.85
C TYR A 250 -1.70 6.02 21.08
N ALA A 251 -2.41 5.11 21.77
CA ALA A 251 -3.81 5.32 22.17
C ALA A 251 -3.95 6.53 23.12
N GLU A 252 -3.01 6.70 24.07
CA GLU A 252 -2.94 7.90 24.92
C GLU A 252 -2.78 9.20 24.13
N GLN A 253 -2.20 9.11 22.92
CA GLN A 253 -2.09 10.24 21.99
C GLN A 253 -3.33 10.41 21.11
N GLY A 254 -4.39 9.61 21.27
CA GLY A 254 -5.58 9.64 20.43
C GLY A 254 -5.36 9.12 19.01
N LEU A 255 -4.33 8.31 18.79
CA LEU A 255 -3.94 7.71 17.53
C LEU A 255 -4.00 6.18 17.65
N PRO A 256 -5.15 5.54 17.43
CA PRO A 256 -5.32 4.11 17.66
C PRO A 256 -4.51 3.29 16.64
N ILE A 257 -3.74 2.32 17.12
CA ILE A 257 -3.14 1.27 16.33
C ILE A 257 -4.13 0.11 16.29
N THR A 258 -4.57 -0.26 15.10
CA THR A 258 -5.60 -1.29 14.88
C THR A 258 -5.05 -2.57 14.30
N LYS A 259 -3.81 -2.54 13.79
CA LYS A 259 -3.14 -3.70 13.20
C LYS A 259 -1.65 -3.67 13.55
N VAL A 260 -1.07 -4.86 13.71
CA VAL A 260 0.38 -5.02 13.90
C VAL A 260 0.92 -6.09 12.97
N MET A 261 2.16 -5.88 12.51
CA MET A 261 3.00 -6.87 11.84
C MET A 261 4.29 -7.00 12.62
N TYR A 262 4.77 -8.23 12.80
CA TYR A 262 5.89 -8.50 13.73
C TYR A 262 7.23 -7.91 13.29
N GLN A 263 7.44 -7.73 11.99
CA GLN A 263 8.70 -7.27 11.42
C GLN A 263 8.49 -6.67 10.02
N ASN A 264 9.18 -5.57 9.71
CA ASN A 264 9.34 -5.12 8.32
C ASN A 264 10.40 -5.98 7.64
N GLU A 265 10.04 -6.55 6.47
CA GLU A 265 10.97 -7.29 5.61
C GLU A 265 11.83 -8.30 6.37
N ALA A 266 11.20 -9.16 7.16
CA ALA A 266 11.85 -10.16 8.02
C ALA A 266 12.86 -11.06 7.31
N TYR A 267 12.84 -11.06 5.99
CA TYR A 267 13.67 -11.90 5.14
C TYR A 267 14.85 -11.14 4.51
N SER A 268 14.89 -9.82 4.68
CA SER A 268 15.93 -8.95 4.08
C SER A 268 17.11 -8.70 5.03
N TYR A 269 18.29 -8.63 4.45
CA TYR A 269 19.53 -8.25 5.12
C TYR A 269 19.91 -6.83 4.70
N THR A 270 19.42 -5.87 5.44
CA THR A 270 19.43 -4.47 5.05
C THR A 270 20.57 -3.68 5.67
N PRO A 271 21.12 -2.67 4.97
CA PRO A 271 22.11 -1.74 5.50
C PRO A 271 21.51 -0.60 6.34
N TYR A 272 20.22 -0.62 6.53
CA TYR A 272 19.42 0.25 7.40
C TYR A 272 18.80 -0.59 8.53
N PRO A 273 18.08 0.00 9.49
CA PRO A 273 17.50 -0.79 10.57
C PRO A 273 16.70 -1.98 10.05
N GLY A 274 17.01 -3.15 10.52
CA GLY A 274 16.38 -4.41 10.10
C GLY A 274 16.61 -5.53 11.11
N CYS A 275 15.89 -6.63 10.96
CA CYS A 275 16.08 -7.85 11.72
C CYS A 275 15.63 -9.05 10.91
N ALA A 276 16.55 -9.93 10.58
CA ALA A 276 16.23 -11.15 9.84
C ALA A 276 15.70 -12.24 10.79
N TRP A 277 14.67 -12.94 10.33
CA TRP A 277 14.04 -14.03 11.03
C TRP A 277 13.98 -15.28 10.15
N THR A 278 14.22 -16.45 10.74
CA THR A 278 13.92 -17.72 10.09
C THR A 278 12.41 -17.97 10.08
N ALA A 279 11.96 -18.93 9.28
CA ALA A 279 10.56 -19.37 9.32
C ALA A 279 10.19 -19.90 10.72
N GLU A 280 11.08 -20.65 11.34
CA GLU A 280 10.91 -21.21 12.69
C GLU A 280 10.87 -20.11 13.76
N GLY A 281 11.76 -19.12 13.67
CA GLY A 281 11.76 -17.95 14.57
C GLY A 281 10.51 -17.09 14.41
N THR A 282 10.06 -16.89 13.18
CA THR A 282 8.80 -16.21 12.85
C THR A 282 7.61 -16.91 13.50
N LEU A 283 7.49 -18.22 13.32
CA LEU A 283 6.41 -19.03 13.91
C LEU A 283 6.45 -18.99 15.44
N ARG A 284 7.64 -19.22 16.02
CA ARG A 284 7.82 -19.18 17.48
C ARG A 284 7.39 -17.83 18.06
N PHE A 285 7.87 -16.73 17.49
CA PHE A 285 7.53 -15.42 18.03
C PHE A 285 6.05 -15.08 17.89
N ASN A 286 5.47 -15.28 16.70
CA ASN A 286 4.07 -14.95 16.48
C ASN A 286 3.12 -15.86 17.27
N ASN A 287 3.33 -17.18 17.28
CA ASN A 287 2.41 -18.13 17.91
C ASN A 287 2.53 -18.19 19.43
N ASP A 288 3.77 -18.18 19.95
CA ASP A 288 4.01 -18.49 21.36
C ASP A 288 4.08 -17.22 22.23
N TYR A 289 4.34 -16.05 21.62
CA TYR A 289 4.53 -14.80 22.37
C TYR A 289 3.62 -13.67 21.90
N LEU A 290 3.67 -13.26 20.62
CA LEU A 290 2.98 -12.05 20.17
C LEU A 290 1.46 -12.23 20.14
N ALA A 291 0.94 -13.30 19.51
CA ALA A 291 -0.50 -13.52 19.42
C ALA A 291 -1.16 -13.72 20.80
N PRO A 292 -0.60 -14.54 21.73
CA PRO A 292 -1.18 -14.67 23.05
C PRO A 292 -1.14 -13.36 23.86
N THR A 293 -0.08 -12.57 23.72
CA THR A 293 0.08 -11.30 24.43
C THR A 293 -0.92 -10.28 23.93
N LEU A 294 -1.07 -10.13 22.59
CA LEU A 294 -2.06 -9.27 21.97
C LEU A 294 -3.49 -9.68 22.33
N SER A 295 -3.81 -10.96 22.18
CA SER A 295 -5.17 -11.47 22.50
C SER A 295 -5.57 -11.19 23.95
N LYS A 296 -4.62 -11.18 24.87
CA LYS A 296 -4.87 -10.87 26.29
C LYS A 296 -5.03 -9.39 26.54
N ARG A 297 -4.23 -8.53 25.89
CA ARG A 297 -4.13 -7.10 26.22
C ARG A 297 -4.90 -6.21 25.26
N HIS A 298 -4.92 -6.55 23.99
CA HIS A 298 -5.50 -5.78 22.89
C HIS A 298 -6.25 -6.71 21.92
N PRO A 299 -7.32 -7.40 22.35
CA PRO A 299 -8.06 -8.33 21.50
C PRO A 299 -8.72 -7.68 20.29
N GLU A 300 -8.82 -6.33 20.28
CA GLU A 300 -9.32 -5.52 19.18
C GLU A 300 -8.27 -5.25 18.10
N VAL A 301 -6.99 -5.52 18.36
CA VAL A 301 -5.88 -5.27 17.43
C VAL A 301 -5.60 -6.50 16.58
N GLU A 302 -5.68 -6.36 15.28
CA GLU A 302 -5.42 -7.43 14.34
C GLU A 302 -3.94 -7.76 14.24
N LEU A 303 -3.58 -9.04 14.36
CA LEU A 303 -2.25 -9.53 13.98
C LEU A 303 -2.26 -9.90 12.50
N TRP A 304 -1.29 -9.41 11.75
CA TRP A 304 -1.06 -9.74 10.35
C TRP A 304 0.33 -10.35 10.18
N LEU A 305 0.46 -11.33 9.30
CA LEU A 305 1.77 -11.81 8.89
C LEU A 305 2.38 -10.82 7.88
N GLY A 306 3.55 -10.31 8.16
CA GLY A 306 4.24 -9.38 7.25
C GLY A 306 5.33 -8.58 7.97
N THR A 307 5.99 -7.73 7.24
CA THR A 307 5.75 -7.45 5.81
C THR A 307 6.62 -8.38 4.95
N ILE A 308 6.04 -9.06 4.01
CA ILE A 308 6.74 -10.06 3.18
C ILE A 308 7.12 -9.41 1.85
N ASN A 309 8.43 -9.35 1.55
CA ASN A 309 8.98 -8.71 0.35
C ASN A 309 9.64 -9.68 -0.65
N THR A 310 9.57 -11.00 -0.42
CA THR A 310 10.22 -12.01 -1.26
C THR A 310 9.25 -12.68 -2.26
N ASN A 311 9.77 -13.05 -3.44
CA ASN A 311 9.08 -13.92 -4.39
C ASN A 311 9.28 -15.43 -4.08
N ARG A 312 10.04 -15.77 -3.04
CA ARG A 312 10.29 -17.16 -2.58
C ARG A 312 9.05 -17.72 -1.88
N LEU A 313 8.10 -18.19 -2.68
CA LEU A 313 6.86 -18.77 -2.19
C LEU A 313 7.11 -19.96 -1.24
N ASP A 314 8.14 -20.78 -1.51
CA ASP A 314 8.53 -21.90 -0.67
C ASP A 314 8.89 -21.51 0.78
N TYR A 315 9.47 -20.32 0.97
CA TYR A 315 9.72 -19.76 2.30
C TYR A 315 8.43 -19.29 2.98
N VAL A 316 7.60 -18.57 2.22
CA VAL A 316 6.32 -18.04 2.71
C VAL A 316 5.37 -19.18 3.08
N GLU A 317 5.35 -20.26 2.30
CA GLU A 317 4.54 -21.44 2.54
C GLU A 317 4.90 -22.15 3.85
N LYS A 318 6.18 -22.29 4.18
CA LYS A 318 6.61 -22.86 5.47
C LYS A 318 5.98 -22.17 6.66
N ILE A 319 5.79 -20.85 6.55
CA ILE A 319 5.17 -20.03 7.60
C ILE A 319 3.64 -20.15 7.53
N LEU A 320 3.05 -19.96 6.36
CA LEU A 320 1.60 -19.90 6.18
C LEU A 320 0.90 -21.28 6.26
N ASP A 321 1.61 -22.39 6.08
CA ASP A 321 1.02 -23.72 6.25
C ASP A 321 0.87 -24.12 7.73
N ASP A 322 1.44 -23.36 8.67
CA ASP A 322 1.24 -23.55 10.10
C ASP A 322 -0.20 -23.18 10.52
N LYS A 323 -0.90 -24.16 11.09
CA LYS A 323 -2.32 -24.04 11.45
C LYS A 323 -2.56 -23.09 12.62
N THR A 324 -1.62 -22.99 13.54
CA THR A 324 -1.73 -22.08 14.68
C THR A 324 -1.60 -20.64 14.20
N LEU A 325 -0.64 -20.37 13.32
CA LEU A 325 -0.49 -19.04 12.75
C LEU A 325 -1.72 -18.63 11.94
N GLN A 326 -2.27 -19.53 11.10
CA GLN A 326 -3.48 -19.25 10.33
C GLN A 326 -4.69 -18.86 11.20
N GLN A 327 -4.77 -19.38 12.42
CA GLN A 327 -5.83 -19.00 13.36
C GLN A 327 -5.58 -17.66 14.05
N ASN A 328 -4.33 -17.27 14.17
CA ASN A 328 -3.92 -16.07 14.88
C ASN A 328 -3.92 -14.82 13.99
N ILE A 329 -3.76 -14.95 12.66
CA ILE A 329 -3.62 -13.83 11.76
C ILE A 329 -4.90 -13.51 10.99
N THR A 330 -5.17 -12.22 10.80
CA THR A 330 -6.27 -11.72 9.96
C THR A 330 -5.90 -11.75 8.47
N GLY A 331 -4.65 -11.49 8.14
CA GLY A 331 -4.22 -11.40 6.75
C GLY A 331 -2.70 -11.38 6.59
N ILE A 332 -2.28 -11.15 5.36
CA ILE A 332 -0.90 -11.19 4.90
C ILE A 332 -0.54 -9.82 4.30
N GLY A 333 0.50 -9.18 4.85
CA GLY A 333 1.07 -7.94 4.32
C GLY A 333 2.21 -8.26 3.35
N THR A 334 2.08 -7.80 2.11
CA THR A 334 3.05 -8.03 1.04
C THR A 334 3.74 -6.73 0.63
N GLN A 335 4.94 -6.86 0.08
CA GLN A 335 5.76 -5.76 -0.46
C GLN A 335 6.57 -6.26 -1.65
N TRP A 336 7.08 -5.34 -2.46
CA TRP A 336 8.06 -5.60 -3.51
C TRP A 336 7.79 -6.87 -4.33
N GLU A 337 8.75 -7.76 -4.41
CA GLU A 337 8.69 -8.99 -5.21
C GLU A 337 7.58 -9.97 -4.79
N CYS A 338 7.06 -9.85 -3.56
CA CYS A 338 5.97 -10.72 -3.10
C CYS A 338 4.67 -10.54 -3.90
N ARG A 339 4.50 -9.41 -4.58
CA ARG A 339 3.35 -9.18 -5.50
C ARG A 339 3.22 -10.28 -6.56
N ASN A 340 4.34 -10.86 -6.98
CA ASN A 340 4.34 -11.96 -7.96
C ASN A 340 3.65 -13.23 -7.43
N ASN A 341 3.53 -13.35 -6.11
CA ASN A 341 2.90 -14.49 -5.43
C ASN A 341 1.41 -14.25 -5.09
N LEU A 342 0.87 -13.05 -5.27
CA LEU A 342 -0.50 -12.71 -4.87
C LEU A 342 -1.57 -13.67 -5.41
N PRO A 343 -1.57 -14.07 -6.71
CA PRO A 343 -2.56 -15.01 -7.21
C PRO A 343 -2.51 -16.35 -6.49
N GLU A 344 -1.30 -16.85 -6.18
CA GLU A 344 -1.12 -18.12 -5.48
C GLU A 344 -1.46 -18.04 -4.00
N LEU A 345 -1.07 -16.96 -3.32
CA LEU A 345 -1.45 -16.69 -1.93
C LEU A 345 -2.98 -16.64 -1.79
N ARG A 346 -3.67 -15.93 -2.68
CA ARG A 346 -5.12 -15.88 -2.69
C ARG A 346 -5.77 -17.24 -2.91
N ARG A 347 -5.21 -18.04 -3.83
CA ARG A 347 -5.71 -19.38 -4.13
C ARG A 347 -5.54 -20.34 -2.96
N ARG A 348 -4.38 -20.31 -2.29
CA ARG A 348 -4.04 -21.24 -1.19
C ARG A 348 -4.60 -20.83 0.16
N TYR A 349 -4.67 -19.53 0.41
CA TYR A 349 -5.10 -18.97 1.70
C TYR A 349 -6.31 -18.05 1.54
N PRO A 350 -7.44 -18.53 0.99
CA PRO A 350 -8.58 -17.69 0.59
C PRO A 350 -9.29 -17.02 1.77
N ASN A 351 -9.06 -17.50 2.99
CA ASN A 351 -9.65 -16.95 4.21
C ASN A 351 -8.83 -15.79 4.80
N HIS A 352 -7.65 -15.51 4.26
CA HIS A 352 -6.80 -14.43 4.72
C HIS A 352 -6.88 -13.26 3.74
N ARG A 353 -6.95 -12.06 4.30
CA ARG A 353 -6.91 -10.82 3.53
C ARG A 353 -5.49 -10.59 3.00
N LEU A 354 -5.37 -9.87 1.87
CA LEU A 354 -4.09 -9.49 1.30
C LEU A 354 -3.95 -7.96 1.32
N MET A 355 -2.82 -7.49 1.84
CA MET A 355 -2.50 -6.07 1.91
C MET A 355 -1.20 -5.79 1.16
N MET A 356 -1.18 -4.75 0.32
CA MET A 356 0.07 -4.12 -0.09
C MET A 356 0.48 -3.16 1.03
N SER A 357 1.33 -3.63 1.93
CA SER A 357 1.73 -2.91 3.15
C SER A 357 2.73 -1.79 2.91
N GLU A 358 3.43 -1.84 1.75
CA GLU A 358 4.35 -0.81 1.30
C GLU A 358 4.57 -0.92 -0.21
N SER A 359 4.19 0.11 -0.95
CA SER A 359 4.44 0.17 -2.39
C SER A 359 5.91 0.45 -2.68
N GLU A 360 6.40 -0.08 -3.80
CA GLU A 360 7.75 0.23 -4.29
C GLU A 360 7.97 1.75 -4.37
N CYS A 361 9.09 2.20 -3.85
CA CYS A 361 9.34 3.61 -3.56
C CYS A 361 10.32 4.29 -4.54
N GLY A 362 10.68 3.62 -5.63
CA GLY A 362 11.46 4.22 -6.72
C GLY A 362 12.89 4.57 -6.35
N ASN A 363 13.46 5.55 -7.08
CA ASN A 363 14.89 5.89 -7.05
C ASN A 363 15.17 7.40 -6.84
N GLY A 364 14.18 8.18 -6.44
CA GLY A 364 14.27 9.62 -6.21
C GLY A 364 14.14 10.49 -7.46
N ASN A 365 13.89 9.93 -8.65
CA ASN A 365 13.70 10.73 -9.86
C ASN A 365 12.36 11.48 -9.85
N MET A 366 11.29 10.90 -9.29
CA MET A 366 9.95 11.47 -9.22
C MET A 366 9.45 11.98 -10.59
N ASP A 367 9.82 11.25 -11.65
CA ASP A 367 9.52 11.56 -13.05
C ASP A 367 8.19 10.92 -13.50
N TRP A 368 7.84 11.11 -14.80
CA TRP A 368 6.63 10.52 -15.35
C TRP A 368 6.67 9.00 -15.37
N LYS A 369 7.84 8.39 -15.62
CA LYS A 369 8.01 6.94 -15.62
C LYS A 369 7.76 6.32 -14.25
N ALA A 370 8.12 7.00 -13.18
CA ALA A 370 7.79 6.58 -11.82
C ALA A 370 6.28 6.54 -11.61
N GLY A 371 5.53 7.52 -12.14
CA GLY A 371 4.08 7.52 -12.10
C GLY A 371 3.46 6.38 -12.91
N GLU A 372 4.00 6.06 -14.09
CA GLU A 372 3.56 4.91 -14.89
C GLU A 372 3.79 3.58 -14.15
N HIS A 373 4.96 3.43 -13.51
CA HIS A 373 5.26 2.27 -12.69
C HIS A 373 4.30 2.15 -11.50
N THR A 374 4.07 3.24 -10.78
CA THR A 374 3.11 3.28 -9.66
C THR A 374 1.69 2.94 -10.12
N PHE A 375 1.23 3.45 -11.27
CA PHE A 375 -0.07 3.08 -11.82
C PHE A 375 -0.14 1.58 -12.14
N PHE A 376 0.93 1.02 -12.72
CA PHE A 376 1.03 -0.42 -12.97
C PHE A 376 0.94 -1.22 -11.66
N LEU A 377 1.70 -0.85 -10.62
CA LEU A 377 1.68 -1.51 -9.32
C LEU A 377 0.29 -1.49 -8.68
N LEU A 378 -0.39 -0.34 -8.70
CA LEU A 378 -1.77 -0.21 -8.22
C LEU A 378 -2.71 -1.16 -8.97
N SER A 379 -2.63 -1.18 -10.29
CA SER A 379 -3.45 -2.05 -11.13
C SER A 379 -3.16 -3.54 -10.86
N ASP A 380 -1.89 -3.91 -10.76
CA ASP A 380 -1.45 -5.29 -10.56
C ASP A 380 -1.86 -5.83 -9.18
N ASN A 381 -1.53 -5.10 -8.11
CA ASN A 381 -1.83 -5.53 -6.75
C ASN A 381 -3.35 -5.62 -6.47
N LEU A 382 -4.11 -4.58 -6.84
CA LEU A 382 -5.56 -4.57 -6.64
C LEU A 382 -6.25 -5.60 -7.54
N GLY A 383 -5.78 -5.75 -8.78
CA GLY A 383 -6.27 -6.77 -9.71
C GLY A 383 -6.03 -8.20 -9.23
N ASN A 384 -4.98 -8.42 -8.45
CA ASN A 384 -4.62 -9.72 -7.86
C ASN A 384 -5.12 -9.91 -6.42
N GLY A 385 -5.97 -9.00 -5.92
CA GLY A 385 -6.75 -9.21 -4.71
C GLY A 385 -6.22 -8.60 -3.44
N CYS A 386 -5.30 -7.61 -3.51
CA CYS A 386 -5.03 -6.76 -2.37
C CYS A 386 -6.28 -5.92 -2.06
N ASP A 387 -6.69 -5.91 -0.79
CA ASP A 387 -7.85 -5.18 -0.30
C ASP A 387 -7.49 -3.93 0.49
N GLU A 388 -6.21 -3.74 0.82
CA GLU A 388 -5.64 -2.52 1.38
C GLU A 388 -4.35 -2.17 0.62
N TYR A 389 -4.06 -0.87 0.50
CA TYR A 389 -2.88 -0.42 -0.22
C TYR A 389 -2.25 0.78 0.47
N TYR A 390 -0.95 0.70 0.78
CA TYR A 390 -0.19 1.73 1.48
C TYR A 390 0.97 2.25 0.64
N ASN A 391 1.04 3.57 0.51
CA ASN A 391 2.20 4.27 -0.02
C ASN A 391 3.30 4.35 1.03
N TRP A 392 4.57 4.37 0.59
CA TRP A 392 5.69 4.49 1.53
C TRP A 392 5.90 5.93 1.98
N ASN A 393 6.44 6.79 1.13
CA ASN A 393 6.65 8.21 1.47
C ASN A 393 5.59 9.08 0.79
N PHE A 394 4.87 9.91 1.53
CA PHE A 394 3.91 10.82 0.90
C PHE A 394 4.50 12.20 0.59
N ILE A 395 5.55 12.62 1.29
CA ILE A 395 6.22 13.91 1.07
C ILE A 395 7.70 13.81 1.40
N LEU A 396 8.57 14.19 0.46
CA LEU A 396 10.02 14.24 0.67
C LEU A 396 10.61 15.50 0.04
N THR A 397 11.82 15.87 0.49
CA THR A 397 12.59 16.96 -0.11
C THR A 397 13.40 16.47 -1.30
N ASP A 398 13.55 17.32 -2.30
CA ASP A 398 14.46 17.15 -3.46
C ASP A 398 14.35 15.76 -4.12
N ASN A 399 15.36 14.91 -3.98
CA ASN A 399 15.39 13.56 -4.53
C ASN A 399 15.07 12.46 -3.51
N GLY A 400 14.54 12.83 -2.35
CA GLY A 400 14.13 11.89 -1.31
C GLY A 400 15.28 11.08 -0.69
N GLN A 401 16.50 11.66 -0.59
CA GLN A 401 17.64 10.95 -0.04
C GLN A 401 17.55 10.78 1.48
N SER A 402 17.66 9.53 1.92
CA SER A 402 17.74 9.15 3.34
C SER A 402 19.14 9.38 3.93
N PRO A 403 19.30 9.37 5.26
CA PRO A 403 20.61 9.51 5.91
C PRO A 403 21.63 8.42 5.55
N TRP A 404 21.17 7.24 5.11
CA TRP A 404 22.04 6.14 4.69
C TRP A 404 22.23 6.05 3.16
N GLY A 405 21.85 7.14 2.44
CA GLY A 405 22.20 7.36 1.03
C GLY A 405 21.19 6.86 0.01
N TRP A 406 20.12 6.21 0.43
CA TRP A 406 19.08 5.76 -0.49
C TRP A 406 18.19 6.94 -0.93
N ARG A 407 17.80 6.94 -2.21
CA ARG A 407 16.91 7.93 -2.81
C ARG A 407 15.59 7.27 -3.12
N GLN A 408 14.51 7.89 -2.71
CA GLN A 408 13.17 7.36 -2.94
C GLN A 408 12.22 8.44 -3.45
N ASN A 409 11.13 8.00 -4.08
CA ASN A 409 10.09 8.86 -4.56
C ASN A 409 9.08 9.18 -3.43
N ALA A 410 8.29 10.22 -3.66
CA ALA A 410 7.15 10.58 -2.83
C ALA A 410 6.00 11.11 -3.69
N LEU A 411 4.79 11.12 -3.14
CA LEU A 411 3.62 11.68 -3.80
C LEU A 411 3.75 13.19 -3.98
N VAL A 412 4.45 13.85 -3.04
CA VAL A 412 4.74 15.28 -3.07
C VAL A 412 6.22 15.52 -2.84
N GLN A 413 6.85 16.23 -3.76
CA GLN A 413 8.22 16.69 -3.65
C GLN A 413 8.23 18.14 -3.13
N VAL A 414 9.08 18.44 -2.15
CA VAL A 414 9.33 19.81 -1.71
C VAL A 414 10.72 20.22 -2.13
N ASP A 415 10.83 21.30 -2.90
CA ASP A 415 12.13 21.89 -3.21
C ASP A 415 12.71 22.52 -1.95
N SER A 416 13.85 22.05 -1.47
CA SER A 416 14.45 22.47 -0.20
C SER A 416 14.90 23.94 -0.18
N LYS A 417 15.13 24.56 -1.36
CA LYS A 417 15.57 25.95 -1.49
C LYS A 417 14.37 26.90 -1.53
N THR A 418 13.39 26.63 -2.41
CA THR A 418 12.22 27.46 -2.59
C THR A 418 11.09 27.16 -1.61
N ARG A 419 11.15 25.98 -0.96
CA ARG A 419 10.12 25.44 -0.06
C ARG A 419 8.76 25.27 -0.72
N LYS A 420 8.72 25.04 -2.05
CA LYS A 420 7.47 24.88 -2.79
C LYS A 420 7.16 23.40 -3.04
N PRO A 421 5.92 22.97 -2.80
CA PRO A 421 5.49 21.62 -3.10
C PRO A 421 5.22 21.44 -4.60
N ARG A 422 5.53 20.24 -5.10
CA ARG A 422 5.17 19.74 -6.43
C ARG A 422 4.49 18.37 -6.27
N TYR A 423 3.27 18.24 -6.75
CA TYR A 423 2.59 16.97 -6.82
C TYR A 423 3.17 16.14 -7.98
N THR A 424 3.65 14.94 -7.70
CA THR A 424 4.36 14.10 -8.66
C THR A 424 3.39 13.32 -9.56
N ALA A 425 3.93 12.66 -10.59
CA ALA A 425 3.13 11.76 -11.41
C ALA A 425 2.52 10.59 -10.58
N GLU A 426 3.22 10.15 -9.53
CA GLU A 426 2.74 9.11 -8.61
C GLU A 426 1.51 9.56 -7.83
N PHE A 427 1.46 10.84 -7.39
CA PHE A 427 0.25 11.41 -6.77
C PHE A 427 -0.98 11.25 -7.68
N TYR A 428 -0.82 11.57 -8.96
CA TYR A 428 -1.93 11.44 -9.92
C TYR A 428 -2.25 9.99 -10.22
N ALA A 429 -1.25 9.09 -10.26
CA ALA A 429 -1.49 7.65 -10.38
C ALA A 429 -2.38 7.15 -9.23
N TYR A 430 -2.05 7.48 -7.98
CA TYR A 430 -2.91 7.16 -6.83
C TYR A 430 -4.31 7.78 -6.95
N LYS A 431 -4.41 9.04 -7.36
CA LYS A 431 -5.69 9.74 -7.50
C LYS A 431 -6.64 9.03 -8.47
N HIS A 432 -6.13 8.44 -9.55
CA HIS A 432 -6.94 7.67 -10.49
C HIS A 432 -7.60 6.43 -9.88
N PHE A 433 -7.08 5.93 -8.77
CA PHE A 433 -7.68 4.81 -8.03
C PHE A 433 -8.40 5.31 -6.76
N SER A 434 -7.68 5.93 -5.86
CA SER A 434 -8.15 6.19 -4.50
C SER A 434 -9.31 7.19 -4.43
N HIS A 435 -9.40 8.11 -5.39
CA HIS A 435 -10.51 9.06 -5.47
C HIS A 435 -11.85 8.37 -5.73
N PHE A 436 -11.86 7.21 -6.38
CA PHE A 436 -13.06 6.52 -6.82
C PHE A 436 -13.31 5.20 -6.08
N VAL A 437 -12.25 4.50 -5.70
CA VAL A 437 -12.31 3.18 -5.06
C VAL A 437 -12.32 3.38 -3.54
N ALA A 438 -13.52 3.47 -2.98
CA ALA A 438 -13.73 3.60 -1.54
C ALA A 438 -13.92 2.24 -0.88
N LYS A 439 -13.88 2.19 0.46
CA LYS A 439 -14.23 1.00 1.24
C LYS A 439 -15.59 0.43 0.80
N GLY A 440 -15.62 -0.88 0.58
CA GLY A 440 -16.82 -1.59 0.11
C GLY A 440 -16.92 -1.70 -1.43
N THR A 441 -16.02 -1.05 -2.19
CA THR A 441 -15.92 -1.26 -3.64
C THR A 441 -15.26 -2.61 -3.92
N GLU A 442 -15.79 -3.38 -4.88
CA GLU A 442 -15.25 -4.69 -5.24
C GLU A 442 -14.37 -4.59 -6.47
N THR A 443 -13.22 -5.27 -6.47
CA THR A 443 -12.44 -5.52 -7.69
C THR A 443 -13.12 -6.63 -8.50
N VAL A 444 -13.40 -6.37 -9.77
CA VAL A 444 -14.06 -7.33 -10.64
C VAL A 444 -13.02 -8.09 -11.47
N GLY A 445 -13.07 -9.41 -11.41
CA GLY A 445 -12.26 -10.26 -12.27
C GLY A 445 -12.69 -10.12 -13.73
N TYR A 446 -11.76 -10.29 -14.66
CA TYR A 446 -12.04 -10.23 -16.09
C TYR A 446 -11.22 -11.24 -16.89
N SER A 447 -11.66 -11.50 -18.12
CA SER A 447 -10.93 -12.26 -19.14
C SER A 447 -10.66 -11.37 -20.36
N GLY A 448 -9.81 -11.83 -21.26
CA GLY A 448 -9.43 -11.11 -22.46
C GLY A 448 -8.05 -10.49 -22.36
N ARG A 449 -7.95 -9.18 -22.65
CA ARG A 449 -6.68 -8.49 -22.74
C ARG A 449 -6.01 -8.28 -21.38
N GLN A 450 -4.76 -8.76 -21.24
CA GLN A 450 -3.85 -8.40 -20.17
C GLN A 450 -2.54 -7.91 -20.79
N GLN A 451 -2.19 -6.65 -20.59
CA GLN A 451 -0.96 -6.06 -21.12
C GLN A 451 -0.35 -5.09 -20.11
N SER A 452 0.92 -5.29 -19.80
CA SER A 452 1.64 -4.45 -18.83
C SER A 452 1.75 -2.97 -19.26
N LYS A 453 1.85 -2.71 -20.56
CA LYS A 453 1.91 -1.32 -21.09
C LYS A 453 0.55 -0.62 -21.17
N THR A 454 -0.54 -1.36 -21.07
CA THR A 454 -1.90 -0.81 -21.05
C THR A 454 -2.72 -1.56 -20.01
N PRO A 455 -2.33 -1.44 -18.70
CA PRO A 455 -3.04 -2.14 -17.65
C PRO A 455 -4.48 -1.60 -17.52
N VAL A 456 -5.38 -2.51 -17.17
CA VAL A 456 -6.79 -2.19 -16.90
C VAL A 456 -7.19 -2.85 -15.60
N THR A 457 -7.90 -2.11 -14.75
CA THR A 457 -8.53 -2.69 -13.55
C THR A 457 -9.97 -2.23 -13.49
N VAL A 458 -10.87 -3.12 -13.16
CA VAL A 458 -12.29 -2.83 -13.07
C VAL A 458 -12.78 -3.04 -11.65
N PHE A 459 -13.50 -2.04 -11.16
CA PHE A 459 -14.12 -2.08 -9.85
C PHE A 459 -15.64 -1.90 -9.97
N ARG A 460 -16.36 -2.43 -9.00
CA ARG A 460 -17.81 -2.37 -8.91
C ARG A 460 -18.24 -1.82 -7.55
N SER A 461 -19.01 -0.74 -7.56
CA SER A 461 -19.73 -0.23 -6.39
C SER A 461 -21.23 -0.41 -6.59
N ASP A 462 -22.03 -0.06 -5.59
CA ASP A 462 -23.50 -0.08 -5.72
C ASP A 462 -24.00 0.81 -6.88
N LYS A 463 -23.34 1.94 -7.11
CA LYS A 463 -23.78 2.99 -8.03
C LYS A 463 -23.11 2.97 -9.40
N SER A 464 -21.93 2.35 -9.52
CA SER A 464 -21.13 2.46 -10.74
C SER A 464 -20.15 1.32 -10.93
N TYR A 465 -19.70 1.15 -12.18
CA TYR A 465 -18.41 0.53 -12.49
C TYR A 465 -17.36 1.62 -12.60
N ILE A 466 -16.19 1.36 -12.08
CA ILE A 466 -15.01 2.24 -12.17
C ILE A 466 -13.96 1.45 -12.95
N VAL A 467 -13.52 1.98 -14.09
CA VAL A 467 -12.51 1.36 -14.93
C VAL A 467 -11.29 2.25 -14.94
N THR A 468 -10.19 1.77 -14.40
CA THR A 468 -8.89 2.44 -14.51
C THR A 468 -8.09 1.84 -15.63
N ALA A 469 -7.45 2.67 -16.46
CA ALA A 469 -6.65 2.24 -17.60
C ALA A 469 -5.42 3.13 -17.78
N GLY A 470 -4.23 2.53 -17.81
CA GLY A 470 -2.98 3.21 -18.17
C GLY A 470 -2.66 3.02 -19.66
N ASN A 471 -1.96 3.97 -20.24
CA ASN A 471 -1.29 3.81 -21.53
C ASN A 471 0.15 4.30 -21.41
N PHE A 472 1.11 3.38 -21.43
CA PHE A 472 2.56 3.64 -21.28
C PHE A 472 3.30 3.48 -22.60
N THR A 473 2.58 3.66 -23.74
CA THR A 473 3.15 3.63 -25.09
C THR A 473 3.23 5.04 -25.67
N ASP A 474 4.08 5.22 -26.69
CA ASP A 474 4.30 6.51 -27.38
C ASP A 474 3.15 6.91 -28.33
N LYS A 475 2.05 6.17 -28.36
CA LYS A 475 0.91 6.43 -29.24
C LYS A 475 -0.41 6.28 -28.51
N GLN A 476 -1.45 6.87 -29.08
CA GLN A 476 -2.81 6.63 -28.61
C GLN A 476 -3.18 5.15 -28.79
N GLU A 477 -3.77 4.56 -27.76
CA GLU A 477 -4.28 3.19 -27.77
C GLU A 477 -5.81 3.18 -27.58
N VAL A 478 -6.45 2.15 -28.13
CA VAL A 478 -7.88 1.91 -27.89
C VAL A 478 -8.03 0.59 -27.14
N VAL A 479 -8.71 0.64 -26.01
CA VAL A 479 -9.03 -0.54 -25.20
C VAL A 479 -10.53 -0.61 -25.02
N THR A 480 -11.12 -1.78 -25.18
CA THR A 480 -12.55 -2.01 -25.03
C THR A 480 -12.85 -2.88 -23.82
N VAL A 481 -13.78 -2.43 -22.97
CA VAL A 481 -14.32 -3.19 -21.84
C VAL A 481 -15.81 -3.43 -22.08
N GLU A 482 -16.24 -4.70 -21.98
CA GLU A 482 -17.66 -5.05 -22.04
C GLU A 482 -18.29 -4.90 -20.65
N ILE A 483 -19.35 -4.10 -20.55
CA ILE A 483 -20.14 -3.87 -19.34
C ILE A 483 -21.62 -4.04 -19.67
N ASN A 484 -22.27 -5.06 -19.13
CA ASN A 484 -23.70 -5.34 -19.33
C ASN A 484 -24.11 -5.36 -20.82
N SER A 485 -23.40 -6.14 -21.66
CA SER A 485 -23.63 -6.28 -23.10
C SER A 485 -23.49 -4.98 -23.90
N LYS A 486 -22.83 -3.99 -23.37
CA LYS A 486 -22.40 -2.75 -24.03
C LYS A 486 -20.90 -2.59 -23.91
N PHE A 487 -20.32 -1.73 -24.72
CA PHE A 487 -18.87 -1.58 -24.83
C PHE A 487 -18.42 -0.18 -24.43
N LEU A 488 -17.55 -0.13 -23.43
CA LEU A 488 -16.78 1.06 -23.11
C LEU A 488 -15.52 1.05 -24.01
N ASN A 489 -15.55 1.84 -25.06
CA ASN A 489 -14.41 2.03 -25.95
C ASN A 489 -13.57 3.19 -25.43
N MET A 490 -12.43 2.90 -24.82
CA MET A 490 -11.54 3.86 -24.19
C MET A 490 -10.44 4.25 -25.16
N SER A 491 -10.43 5.52 -25.57
CA SER A 491 -9.31 6.11 -26.31
C SER A 491 -8.33 6.70 -25.29
N LEU A 492 -7.17 6.08 -25.14
CA LEU A 492 -6.16 6.38 -24.16
C LEU A 492 -5.02 7.16 -24.83
N PRO A 493 -4.80 8.44 -24.52
CA PRO A 493 -3.63 9.17 -25.04
C PRO A 493 -2.32 8.46 -24.73
N ALA A 494 -1.27 8.73 -25.51
CA ALA A 494 0.08 8.28 -25.17
C ALA A 494 0.47 8.76 -23.77
N HIS A 495 1.18 7.93 -23.00
CA HIS A 495 1.68 8.26 -21.67
C HIS A 495 0.62 8.88 -20.76
N SER A 496 -0.49 8.14 -20.52
CA SER A 496 -1.63 8.66 -19.75
C SER A 496 -2.16 7.70 -18.70
N PHE A 497 -2.75 8.29 -17.66
CA PHE A 497 -3.58 7.62 -16.65
C PHE A 497 -5.03 8.01 -16.87
N ASN A 498 -5.93 7.05 -16.80
CA ASN A 498 -7.33 7.28 -17.14
C ASN A 498 -8.26 6.55 -16.17
N THR A 499 -9.37 7.20 -15.82
CA THR A 499 -10.47 6.59 -15.06
C THR A 499 -11.80 6.90 -15.73
N PHE A 500 -12.62 5.87 -15.88
CA PHE A 500 -13.95 5.94 -16.45
C PHE A 500 -14.96 5.51 -15.39
N VAL A 501 -15.90 6.40 -15.07
CA VAL A 501 -16.97 6.11 -14.11
C VAL A 501 -18.27 5.89 -14.88
N VAL A 502 -18.70 4.64 -14.92
CA VAL A 502 -19.91 4.19 -15.63
C VAL A 502 -21.05 4.06 -14.62
N THR A 503 -21.99 5.01 -14.62
CA THR A 503 -23.14 4.95 -13.72
C THR A 503 -24.02 3.75 -14.05
N LYS A 504 -24.44 2.97 -13.05
CA LYS A 504 -25.42 1.90 -13.21
C LYS A 504 -26.81 2.49 -13.52
N PRO A 505 -27.66 1.76 -14.25
CA PRO A 505 -29.03 2.21 -14.56
C PRO A 505 -29.88 2.44 -13.30
#